data_47e337208c78d667294c210dc1363050
#
_entry.id   47e337208c78d667294c210dc1363050
#
_cell.length_a   1.000
_cell.length_b   1.000
_cell.length_c   1.000
_cell.angle_alpha   90.00
_cell.angle_beta   90.00
_cell.angle_gamma   90.00
#
_symmetry.space_group_name_H-M   'P 1'
#
loop_
_entity.id
_entity.type
_entity.pdbx_description
1 polymer ?
#
loop_
_entity_poly.entity_id
_entity_poly.type
_entity_poly.pdbx_seq_one_letter_code
_entity_poly.pdbx_strand_id
1 'polypeptide(L)'
;MSSTISIPAQVSAAFYLGLAAAPRQLRDTLAIEVSPRAFLPRFDDLQADWVASVAVPAFKLIRRRQGALASFASIGTGTGLDALAAIETLSATRVGITDVHDDVVRTASANITDNLLNPSAITLEAGFGDLLSPLAHLQPRYDLIYENLPNVPINDAAQIASERTSSGHVPPRAEPVPEFVQRQLLTLHFLALKQARDFLAPGGAVLSMLGGRVPLDAFHQMAQAAGFRSEIYTYSWKVQADAEPMTRGHAEQQRAGYGPFHFYPIKRLQEVFAGIDLAHSGERAHELEAALAPDRLDATAAHAAVLRGEKIGHTAVALRSQPL
;
A
#
# COMPACT_ATOMS: atom_id res chain seq x y z
N MET A 1 -26.58 18.18 14.84
CA MET A 1 -25.53 17.23 14.47
C MET A 1 -24.33 17.57 15.32
N SER A 2 -24.03 16.74 16.34
CA SER A 2 -22.88 16.98 17.24
C SER A 2 -21.61 16.60 16.49
N SER A 3 -20.81 17.58 16.10
CA SER A 3 -19.47 17.33 15.58
C SER A 3 -18.61 16.86 16.75
N THR A 4 -18.42 15.56 16.86
CA THR A 4 -17.39 15.01 17.73
C THR A 4 -16.06 15.54 17.20
N ILE A 5 -15.43 16.46 17.94
CA ILE A 5 -14.06 16.91 17.62
C ILE A 5 -13.16 15.70 17.84
N SER A 6 -12.76 15.04 16.75
CA SER A 6 -11.75 14.00 16.80
C SER A 6 -10.42 14.68 17.10
N ILE A 7 -9.76 14.31 18.20
CA ILE A 7 -8.41 14.78 18.49
C ILE A 7 -7.48 14.03 17.51
N PRO A 8 -6.67 14.74 16.69
CA PRO A 8 -5.74 14.10 15.78
C PRO A 8 -4.76 13.19 16.53
N ALA A 9 -4.50 12.01 15.99
CA ALA A 9 -3.45 11.16 16.49
C ALA A 9 -2.09 11.84 16.24
N GLN A 10 -1.20 11.82 17.23
CA GLN A 10 0.11 12.44 17.12
C GLN A 10 1.21 11.37 17.06
N VAL A 11 2.17 11.57 16.18
CA VAL A 11 3.34 10.69 16.05
C VAL A 11 4.59 11.49 15.66
N SER A 12 5.74 11.15 16.23
CA SER A 12 7.01 11.73 15.77
C SER A 12 7.26 11.36 14.31
N ALA A 13 7.50 12.36 13.46
CA ALA A 13 7.83 12.16 12.05
C ALA A 13 9.13 11.34 11.91
N ALA A 14 10.15 11.64 12.70
CA ALA A 14 11.41 10.91 12.68
C ALA A 14 11.22 9.44 13.07
N PHE A 15 10.42 9.16 14.10
CA PHE A 15 10.13 7.79 14.51
C PHE A 15 9.32 7.04 13.43
N TYR A 16 8.22 7.61 12.96
CA TYR A 16 7.33 6.98 11.99
C TYR A 16 8.02 6.70 10.64
N LEU A 17 8.81 7.67 10.16
CA LEU A 17 9.56 7.56 8.92
C LEU A 17 10.96 6.93 9.11
N GLY A 18 11.34 6.55 10.34
CA GLY A 18 12.66 5.98 10.64
C GLY A 18 13.79 6.88 10.17
N LEU A 19 13.71 8.21 10.42
CA LEU A 19 14.76 9.17 10.06
C LEU A 19 15.88 9.16 11.10
N ALA A 20 17.11 9.31 10.64
CA ALA A 20 18.28 9.44 11.54
C ALA A 20 18.43 10.85 12.13
N ALA A 21 17.70 11.85 11.63
CA ALA A 21 17.73 13.25 12.05
C ALA A 21 16.32 13.83 12.00
N ALA A 22 16.17 15.08 12.46
CA ALA A 22 14.91 15.81 12.34
C ALA A 22 14.45 15.90 10.88
N PRO A 23 13.14 15.87 10.63
CA PRO A 23 12.59 16.00 9.28
C PRO A 23 12.95 17.37 8.68
N ARG A 24 13.04 17.42 7.36
CA ARG A 24 13.44 18.64 6.62
C ARG A 24 12.25 19.37 6.00
N GLN A 25 11.23 18.62 5.64
CA GLN A 25 10.03 19.13 4.96
C GLN A 25 8.80 19.12 5.88
N LEU A 26 8.82 18.25 6.89
CA LEU A 26 7.70 18.00 7.78
C LEU A 26 7.93 18.58 9.16
N ARG A 27 6.85 18.79 9.91
CA ARG A 27 6.90 19.09 11.34
C ARG A 27 7.48 17.90 12.12
N ASP A 28 8.12 18.14 13.25
CA ASP A 28 8.69 17.08 14.10
C ASP A 28 7.63 16.11 14.61
N THR A 29 6.44 16.62 14.91
CA THR A 29 5.27 15.84 15.30
C THR A 29 4.20 16.00 14.24
N LEU A 30 3.78 14.87 13.67
CA LEU A 30 2.66 14.81 12.74
C LEU A 30 1.36 14.70 13.53
N ALA A 31 0.40 15.57 13.20
CA ALA A 31 -0.97 15.51 13.70
C ALA A 31 -1.85 14.94 12.58
N ILE A 32 -2.35 13.71 12.74
CA ILE A 32 -3.06 12.98 11.70
C ILE A 32 -4.51 12.75 12.11
N GLU A 33 -5.42 13.37 11.38
CA GLU A 33 -6.84 13.04 11.42
C GLU A 33 -7.12 11.81 10.55
N VAL A 34 -8.06 10.99 10.99
CA VAL A 34 -8.47 9.79 10.26
C VAL A 34 -9.96 9.88 9.93
N SER A 35 -10.27 9.94 8.63
CA SER A 35 -11.66 9.81 8.18
C SER A 35 -12.22 8.43 8.59
N PRO A 36 -13.51 8.34 8.96
CA PRO A 36 -14.14 7.06 9.29
C PRO A 36 -14.00 5.98 8.21
N ARG A 37 -13.79 6.40 6.96
CA ARG A 37 -13.64 5.50 5.79
C ARG A 37 -12.19 5.16 5.44
N ALA A 38 -11.20 5.84 6.06
CA ALA A 38 -9.79 5.54 5.82
C ALA A 38 -9.30 4.37 6.68
N PHE A 39 -8.27 3.67 6.19
CA PHE A 39 -7.56 2.67 6.99
C PHE A 39 -6.88 3.34 8.19
N LEU A 40 -6.90 2.66 9.35
CA LEU A 40 -6.26 3.19 10.56
C LEU A 40 -4.75 2.96 10.52
N PRO A 41 -3.93 4.03 10.61
CA PRO A 41 -2.49 3.86 10.78
C PRO A 41 -2.19 3.20 12.14
N ARG A 42 -1.12 2.40 12.17
CA ARG A 42 -0.73 1.61 13.34
C ARG A 42 0.51 2.23 14.01
N PHE A 43 0.30 3.38 14.64
CA PHE A 43 1.38 4.09 15.36
C PHE A 43 1.92 3.33 16.58
N ASP A 44 1.12 2.41 17.11
CA ASP A 44 1.44 1.53 18.23
C ASP A 44 2.26 0.28 17.82
N ASP A 45 2.17 -0.12 16.56
CA ASP A 45 2.89 -1.27 15.99
C ASP A 45 3.28 -1.00 14.54
N LEU A 46 4.43 -0.36 14.35
CA LEU A 46 4.91 0.01 13.00
C LEU A 46 5.14 -1.20 12.09
N GLN A 47 5.38 -2.41 12.65
CA GLN A 47 5.50 -3.63 11.85
C GLN A 47 4.15 -4.05 11.22
N ALA A 48 3.05 -3.60 11.78
CA ALA A 48 1.71 -3.78 11.21
C ALA A 48 1.28 -2.63 10.28
N ASP A 49 2.03 -1.53 10.23
CA ASP A 49 1.74 -0.36 9.39
C ASP A 49 2.36 -0.51 8.00
N TRP A 50 1.58 -0.28 6.94
CA TRP A 50 2.05 -0.41 5.56
C TRP A 50 3.01 0.69 5.14
N VAL A 51 2.72 1.94 5.53
CA VAL A 51 3.56 3.06 5.13
C VAL A 51 4.89 2.99 5.84
N ALA A 52 4.89 2.85 7.18
CA ALA A 52 6.11 2.84 7.96
C ALA A 52 7.00 1.62 7.67
N SER A 53 6.41 0.41 7.57
CA SER A 53 7.19 -0.84 7.47
C SER A 53 7.53 -1.27 6.04
N VAL A 54 6.78 -0.82 5.03
CA VAL A 54 6.99 -1.24 3.64
C VAL A 54 7.28 -0.07 2.70
N ALA A 55 6.42 0.97 2.69
CA ALA A 55 6.56 2.07 1.75
C ALA A 55 7.80 2.93 2.04
N VAL A 56 7.98 3.38 3.27
CA VAL A 56 9.12 4.24 3.67
C VAL A 56 10.47 3.58 3.37
N PRO A 57 10.72 2.31 3.72
CA PRO A 57 11.95 1.63 3.33
C PRO A 57 12.17 1.56 1.82
N ALA A 58 11.12 1.31 1.05
CA ALA A 58 11.20 1.30 -0.42
C ALA A 58 11.50 2.69 -0.99
N PHE A 59 10.85 3.76 -0.47
CA PHE A 59 11.13 5.14 -0.87
C PHE A 59 12.57 5.54 -0.58
N LYS A 60 13.10 5.19 0.60
CA LYS A 60 14.51 5.44 0.95
C LYS A 60 15.46 4.70 0.00
N LEU A 61 15.12 3.49 -0.39
CA LEU A 61 15.91 2.73 -1.36
C LEU A 61 15.86 3.38 -2.75
N ILE A 62 14.68 3.84 -3.21
CA ILE A 62 14.54 4.61 -4.44
C ILE A 62 15.40 5.87 -4.37
N ARG A 63 15.31 6.63 -3.28
CA ARG A 63 16.13 7.84 -3.07
C ARG A 63 17.63 7.57 -3.18
N ARG A 64 18.10 6.47 -2.61
CA ARG A 64 19.52 6.07 -2.69
C ARG A 64 19.95 5.67 -4.09
N ARG A 65 19.10 4.93 -4.83
CA ARG A 65 19.44 4.40 -6.15
C ARG A 65 19.23 5.38 -7.30
N GLN A 66 18.24 6.24 -7.21
CA GLN A 66 17.78 7.10 -8.31
C GLN A 66 17.89 8.61 -8.02
N GLY A 67 18.17 9.00 -6.78
CA GLY A 67 18.15 10.40 -6.37
C GLY A 67 16.77 10.92 -5.98
N ALA A 68 16.58 12.25 -6.04
CA ALA A 68 15.29 12.89 -5.78
C ALA A 68 14.30 12.61 -6.92
N LEU A 69 13.03 12.45 -6.56
CA LEU A 69 11.93 12.39 -7.52
C LEU A 69 11.04 13.61 -7.31
N ALA A 70 10.86 14.41 -8.35
CA ALA A 70 10.13 15.67 -8.23
C ALA A 70 8.61 15.48 -8.13
N SER A 71 8.08 14.41 -8.73
CA SER A 71 6.64 14.18 -8.82
C SER A 71 6.24 12.78 -8.34
N PHE A 72 5.21 12.76 -7.50
CA PHE A 72 4.69 11.56 -6.86
C PHE A 72 3.16 11.57 -6.92
N ALA A 73 2.55 10.40 -7.11
CA ALA A 73 1.11 10.26 -6.91
C ALA A 73 0.80 9.04 -6.03
N SER A 74 -0.24 9.16 -5.19
CA SER A 74 -0.79 8.08 -4.40
C SER A 74 -2.22 7.75 -4.82
N ILE A 75 -2.48 6.49 -5.10
CA ILE A 75 -3.82 5.94 -5.35
C ILE A 75 -4.31 5.27 -4.05
N GLY A 76 -5.48 5.68 -3.56
CA GLY A 76 -6.01 5.20 -2.28
C GLY A 76 -5.21 5.76 -1.11
N THR A 77 -5.00 7.08 -1.10
CA THR A 77 -4.09 7.78 -0.17
C THR A 77 -4.47 7.64 1.32
N GLY A 78 -5.73 7.30 1.63
CA GLY A 78 -6.17 7.13 3.01
C GLY A 78 -5.93 8.37 3.86
N THR A 79 -4.98 8.32 4.79
CA THR A 79 -4.65 9.45 5.67
C THR A 79 -3.65 10.45 5.10
N GLY A 80 -3.04 10.17 3.93
CA GLY A 80 -2.00 11.01 3.33
C GLY A 80 -0.59 10.78 3.89
N LEU A 81 -0.40 9.81 4.78
CA LEU A 81 0.91 9.48 5.35
C LEU A 81 1.93 9.00 4.31
N ASP A 82 1.48 8.34 3.26
CA ASP A 82 2.27 7.94 2.10
C ASP A 82 2.80 9.14 1.32
N ALA A 83 1.96 10.16 1.10
CA ALA A 83 2.33 11.42 0.48
C ALA A 83 3.33 12.21 1.34
N LEU A 84 3.11 12.32 2.65
CA LEU A 84 4.05 12.92 3.59
C LEU A 84 5.40 12.17 3.58
N ALA A 85 5.37 10.84 3.55
CA ALA A 85 6.57 10.03 3.45
C ALA A 85 7.33 10.29 2.13
N ALA A 86 6.64 10.43 1.00
CA ALA A 86 7.24 10.74 -0.29
C ALA A 86 7.84 12.16 -0.32
N ILE A 87 7.15 13.16 0.24
CA ILE A 87 7.67 14.54 0.36
C ILE A 87 9.00 14.53 1.13
N GLU A 88 9.03 13.88 2.30
CA GLU A 88 10.23 13.87 3.14
C GLU A 88 11.36 13.04 2.55
N THR A 89 11.06 11.81 2.09
CA THR A 89 12.10 10.85 1.72
C THR A 89 12.54 10.95 0.27
N LEU A 90 11.63 11.23 -0.66
CA LEU A 90 11.91 11.36 -2.10
C LEU A 90 12.18 12.81 -2.51
N SER A 91 11.86 13.79 -1.68
CA SER A 91 11.87 15.24 -1.98
C SER A 91 10.85 15.61 -3.06
N ALA A 92 9.69 14.97 -3.08
CA ALA A 92 8.63 15.28 -4.01
C ALA A 92 8.06 16.68 -3.75
N THR A 93 7.95 17.48 -4.79
CA THR A 93 7.40 18.85 -4.75
C THR A 93 6.06 18.97 -5.47
N ARG A 94 5.75 18.03 -6.37
CA ARG A 94 4.43 17.85 -6.98
C ARG A 94 3.85 16.54 -6.52
N VAL A 95 2.70 16.60 -5.86
CA VAL A 95 2.07 15.44 -5.21
C VAL A 95 0.62 15.33 -5.64
N GLY A 96 0.28 14.22 -6.29
CA GLY A 96 -1.09 13.82 -6.60
C GLY A 96 -1.62 12.87 -5.54
N ILE A 97 -2.86 13.05 -5.10
CA ILE A 97 -3.53 12.11 -4.22
C ILE A 97 -4.94 11.80 -4.72
N THR A 98 -5.31 10.53 -4.68
CA THR A 98 -6.67 10.11 -4.99
C THR A 98 -7.19 9.12 -3.96
N ASP A 99 -8.49 9.10 -3.77
CA ASP A 99 -9.22 8.09 -3.03
C ASP A 99 -10.65 8.00 -3.57
N VAL A 100 -11.33 6.89 -3.35
CA VAL A 100 -12.71 6.70 -3.80
C VAL A 100 -13.71 7.55 -3.02
N HIS A 101 -13.31 8.10 -1.88
CA HIS A 101 -14.15 8.88 -0.99
C HIS A 101 -13.68 10.34 -0.86
N ASP A 102 -14.59 11.28 -1.06
CA ASP A 102 -14.35 12.72 -0.95
C ASP A 102 -13.87 13.17 0.45
N ASP A 103 -14.46 12.65 1.53
CA ASP A 103 -14.02 12.97 2.90
C ASP A 103 -12.62 12.46 3.20
N VAL A 104 -12.23 11.31 2.65
CA VAL A 104 -10.85 10.78 2.78
C VAL A 104 -9.88 11.72 2.07
N VAL A 105 -10.17 12.13 0.83
CA VAL A 105 -9.32 13.07 0.09
C VAL A 105 -9.17 14.41 0.81
N ARG A 106 -10.27 14.96 1.34
CA ARG A 106 -10.24 16.22 2.10
C ARG A 106 -9.39 16.11 3.36
N THR A 107 -9.59 15.04 4.14
CA THR A 107 -8.81 14.78 5.36
C THR A 107 -7.33 14.58 5.04
N ALA A 108 -7.01 13.79 4.02
CA ALA A 108 -5.63 13.60 3.56
C ALA A 108 -4.98 14.92 3.12
N SER A 109 -5.70 15.75 2.37
CA SER A 109 -5.20 17.07 1.93
C SER A 109 -4.89 17.98 3.11
N ALA A 110 -5.77 18.02 4.13
CA ALA A 110 -5.53 18.78 5.35
C ALA A 110 -4.32 18.22 6.11
N ASN A 111 -4.27 16.90 6.34
CA ASN A 111 -3.13 16.25 7.00
C ASN A 111 -1.80 16.57 6.30
N ILE A 112 -1.77 16.54 4.96
CA ILE A 112 -0.55 16.87 4.21
C ILE A 112 -0.18 18.33 4.46
N THR A 113 -1.10 19.27 4.22
CA THR A 113 -0.82 20.70 4.30
C THR A 113 -0.41 21.14 5.70
N ASP A 114 -1.10 20.66 6.74
CA ASP A 114 -0.89 21.09 8.13
C ASP A 114 0.40 20.54 8.74
N ASN A 115 0.94 19.44 8.18
CA ASN A 115 2.17 18.84 8.66
C ASN A 115 3.42 19.28 7.87
N LEU A 116 3.28 20.12 6.84
CA LEU A 116 4.41 20.68 6.11
C LEU A 116 5.03 21.90 6.86
N LEU A 117 6.35 22.02 6.81
CA LEU A 117 7.06 23.22 7.25
C LEU A 117 6.85 24.39 6.28
N ASN A 118 6.78 24.09 4.98
CA ASN A 118 6.53 25.07 3.92
C ASN A 118 5.49 24.55 2.92
N PRO A 119 4.19 24.70 3.21
CA PRO A 119 3.13 24.22 2.31
C PRO A 119 3.21 24.82 0.89
N SER A 120 3.68 26.06 0.76
CA SER A 120 3.77 26.73 -0.56
C SER A 120 4.86 26.15 -1.49
N ALA A 121 5.77 25.34 -0.97
CA ALA A 121 6.77 24.63 -1.77
C ALA A 121 6.22 23.34 -2.43
N ILE A 122 5.01 22.92 -2.07
CA ILE A 122 4.39 21.69 -2.56
C ILE A 122 3.17 22.01 -3.41
N THR A 123 3.15 21.51 -4.63
CA THR A 123 1.93 21.50 -5.45
C THR A 123 1.15 20.24 -5.14
N LEU A 124 0.01 20.38 -4.44
CA LEU A 124 -0.88 19.28 -4.11
C LEU A 124 -2.05 19.23 -5.09
N GLU A 125 -2.18 18.10 -5.80
CA GLU A 125 -3.26 17.79 -6.74
C GLU A 125 -4.12 16.70 -6.11
N ALA A 126 -5.38 16.99 -5.79
CA ALA A 126 -6.24 16.07 -5.07
C ALA A 126 -7.55 15.81 -5.82
N GLY A 127 -8.01 14.58 -5.85
CA GLY A 127 -9.26 14.21 -6.50
C GLY A 127 -9.88 12.95 -5.91
N PHE A 128 -11.21 12.92 -5.81
CA PHE A 128 -11.94 11.74 -5.37
C PHE A 128 -12.61 11.03 -6.55
N GLY A 129 -12.54 9.71 -6.54
CA GLY A 129 -13.10 8.84 -7.57
C GLY A 129 -12.22 7.61 -7.83
N ASP A 130 -12.40 7.00 -9.00
CA ASP A 130 -11.76 5.74 -9.33
C ASP A 130 -10.29 5.91 -9.74
N LEU A 131 -9.41 5.31 -8.95
CA LEU A 131 -7.95 5.27 -9.19
C LEU A 131 -7.37 6.67 -9.50
N LEU A 132 -6.72 6.85 -10.66
CA LEU A 132 -6.16 8.15 -11.10
C LEU A 132 -7.11 9.00 -11.94
N SER A 133 -8.29 8.49 -12.32
CA SER A 133 -9.24 9.19 -13.18
C SER A 133 -9.56 10.61 -12.71
N PRO A 134 -9.68 10.90 -11.39
CA PRO A 134 -9.96 12.25 -10.91
C PRO A 134 -8.92 13.30 -11.30
N LEU A 135 -7.67 12.89 -11.55
CA LEU A 135 -6.58 13.80 -11.93
C LEU A 135 -6.42 13.94 -13.46
N ALA A 136 -7.16 13.19 -14.27
CA ALA A 136 -6.96 13.15 -15.72
C ALA A 136 -7.09 14.52 -16.40
N HIS A 137 -7.98 15.39 -15.91
CA HIS A 137 -8.20 16.73 -16.42
C HIS A 137 -6.98 17.66 -16.28
N LEU A 138 -6.07 17.36 -15.34
CA LEU A 138 -4.83 18.11 -15.13
C LEU A 138 -3.70 17.64 -16.06
N GLN A 139 -3.88 16.50 -16.75
CA GLN A 139 -2.87 15.85 -17.59
C GLN A 139 -1.51 15.70 -16.90
N PRO A 140 -1.44 15.28 -15.62
CA PRO A 140 -0.19 15.21 -14.88
C PRO A 140 0.70 14.08 -15.39
N ARG A 141 2.01 14.20 -15.09
CA ARG A 141 2.98 13.12 -15.30
C ARG A 141 3.80 12.99 -14.04
N TYR A 142 3.88 11.74 -13.51
CA TYR A 142 4.54 11.44 -12.24
C TYR A 142 5.78 10.56 -12.46
N ASP A 143 6.85 10.85 -11.72
CA ASP A 143 8.06 10.03 -11.68
C ASP A 143 7.78 8.70 -10.96
N LEU A 144 6.93 8.76 -9.93
CA LEU A 144 6.51 7.60 -9.16
C LEU A 144 5.01 7.66 -8.85
N ILE A 145 4.30 6.61 -9.23
CA ILE A 145 2.93 6.38 -8.80
C ILE A 145 2.96 5.26 -7.77
N TYR A 146 2.43 5.53 -6.60
CA TYR A 146 2.34 4.59 -5.49
C TYR A 146 0.91 4.09 -5.33
N GLU A 147 0.76 2.82 -4.97
CA GLU A 147 -0.53 2.28 -4.59
C GLU A 147 -0.40 1.16 -3.54
N ASN A 148 -1.37 1.13 -2.63
CA ASN A 148 -1.55 0.10 -1.62
C ASN A 148 -3.05 -0.21 -1.52
N LEU A 149 -3.56 -0.96 -2.48
CA LEU A 149 -4.99 -1.12 -2.73
C LEU A 149 -5.56 -2.38 -2.04
N PRO A 150 -6.86 -2.39 -1.76
CA PRO A 150 -7.54 -3.55 -1.19
C PRO A 150 -7.63 -4.71 -2.19
N ASN A 151 -7.77 -5.93 -1.64
CA ASN A 151 -7.70 -7.17 -2.42
C ASN A 151 -9.00 -8.00 -2.36
N VAL A 152 -9.71 -8.00 -1.22
CA VAL A 152 -10.82 -8.94 -1.01
C VAL A 152 -12.08 -8.48 -1.73
N PRO A 153 -12.66 -9.29 -2.64
CA PRO A 153 -13.90 -8.92 -3.32
C PRO A 153 -15.08 -8.81 -2.33
N ILE A 154 -15.99 -7.89 -2.62
CA ILE A 154 -17.28 -7.77 -1.97
C ILE A 154 -18.40 -7.77 -3.02
N ASN A 155 -19.47 -8.52 -2.78
CA ASN A 155 -20.55 -8.67 -3.77
C ASN A 155 -21.49 -7.47 -3.81
N ASP A 156 -21.67 -6.78 -2.70
CA ASP A 156 -22.55 -5.61 -2.59
C ASP A 156 -21.73 -4.31 -2.65
N ALA A 157 -21.76 -3.67 -3.82
CA ALA A 157 -21.05 -2.40 -4.05
C ALA A 157 -21.53 -1.27 -3.12
N ALA A 158 -22.78 -1.32 -2.62
CA ALA A 158 -23.28 -0.31 -1.71
C ALA A 158 -22.56 -0.31 -0.35
N GLN A 159 -22.01 -1.44 0.06
CA GLN A 159 -21.23 -1.55 1.30
C GLN A 159 -19.90 -0.78 1.24
N ILE A 160 -19.37 -0.51 0.05
CA ILE A 160 -18.13 0.27 -0.10
C ILE A 160 -18.28 1.69 0.48
N ALA A 161 -19.47 2.25 0.46
CA ALA A 161 -19.74 3.57 1.03
C ALA A 161 -19.77 3.58 2.57
N SER A 162 -19.83 2.41 3.21
CA SER A 162 -19.97 2.29 4.66
C SER A 162 -18.61 2.18 5.34
N GLU A 163 -18.38 2.98 6.37
CA GLU A 163 -17.19 2.95 7.23
C GLU A 163 -15.88 2.72 6.44
N ARG A 164 -15.05 1.78 6.90
CA ARG A 164 -13.75 1.41 6.29
C ARG A 164 -13.83 0.26 5.29
N THR A 165 -15.00 -0.09 4.79
CA THR A 165 -15.16 -1.25 3.91
C THR A 165 -14.25 -1.16 2.67
N SER A 166 -14.16 0.03 2.05
CA SER A 166 -13.30 0.26 0.88
C SER A 166 -11.79 0.10 1.15
N SER A 167 -11.36 0.19 2.40
CA SER A 167 -9.93 0.02 2.75
C SER A 167 -9.45 -1.43 2.70
N GLY A 168 -10.35 -2.40 2.68
CA GLY A 168 -10.03 -3.82 2.64
C GLY A 168 -10.71 -4.58 1.50
N HIS A 169 -11.74 -4.00 0.86
CA HIS A 169 -12.60 -4.70 -0.06
C HIS A 169 -12.73 -4.00 -1.42
N VAL A 170 -12.94 -4.81 -2.45
CA VAL A 170 -13.04 -4.40 -3.86
C VAL A 170 -14.47 -4.62 -4.34
N PRO A 171 -15.17 -3.58 -4.84
CA PRO A 171 -16.48 -3.75 -5.46
C PRO A 171 -16.37 -4.50 -6.78
N PRO A 172 -17.49 -5.06 -7.30
CA PRO A 172 -17.52 -5.63 -8.64
C PRO A 172 -17.00 -4.63 -9.69
N ARG A 173 -16.17 -5.12 -10.60
CA ARG A 173 -15.56 -4.33 -11.68
C ARG A 173 -16.10 -4.79 -13.02
N ALA A 174 -16.39 -3.82 -13.92
CA ALA A 174 -16.86 -4.09 -15.27
C ALA A 174 -15.73 -4.21 -16.31
N GLU A 175 -14.54 -3.72 -15.98
CA GLU A 175 -13.39 -3.75 -16.87
C GLU A 175 -12.89 -5.18 -17.09
N PRO A 176 -12.38 -5.50 -18.28
CA PRO A 176 -11.82 -6.81 -18.53
C PRO A 176 -10.54 -7.02 -17.70
N VAL A 177 -10.60 -7.99 -16.80
CA VAL A 177 -9.47 -8.41 -15.95
C VAL A 177 -9.20 -9.89 -16.24
N PRO A 178 -7.95 -10.30 -16.50
CA PRO A 178 -7.63 -11.70 -16.71
C PRO A 178 -8.06 -12.58 -15.53
N GLU A 179 -8.58 -13.77 -15.81
CA GLU A 179 -9.10 -14.68 -14.78
C GLU A 179 -8.04 -15.00 -13.70
N PHE A 180 -6.79 -15.26 -14.11
CA PHE A 180 -5.72 -15.54 -13.16
C PHE A 180 -5.45 -14.38 -12.19
N VAL A 181 -5.60 -13.10 -12.64
CA VAL A 181 -5.48 -11.91 -11.79
C VAL A 181 -6.61 -11.88 -10.77
N GLN A 182 -7.84 -12.15 -11.22
CA GLN A 182 -9.01 -12.21 -10.32
C GLN A 182 -8.84 -13.31 -9.27
N ARG A 183 -8.41 -14.51 -9.69
CA ARG A 183 -8.19 -15.66 -8.80
C ARG A 183 -7.13 -15.41 -7.74
N GLN A 184 -6.17 -14.51 -8.00
CA GLN A 184 -5.12 -14.10 -7.06
C GLN A 184 -5.51 -12.85 -6.25
N LEU A 185 -6.73 -12.34 -6.39
CA LEU A 185 -7.23 -11.12 -5.73
C LEU A 185 -6.37 -9.88 -6.04
N LEU A 186 -5.90 -9.74 -7.29
CA LEU A 186 -5.03 -8.64 -7.74
C LEU A 186 -5.75 -7.64 -8.65
N THR A 187 -7.08 -7.66 -8.69
CA THR A 187 -7.91 -6.89 -9.63
C THR A 187 -7.60 -5.40 -9.62
N LEU A 188 -7.61 -4.74 -8.46
CA LEU A 188 -7.37 -3.29 -8.40
C LEU A 188 -5.92 -2.93 -8.74
N HIS A 189 -4.94 -3.71 -8.34
CA HIS A 189 -3.54 -3.51 -8.69
C HIS A 189 -3.33 -3.60 -10.22
N PHE A 190 -3.97 -4.56 -10.87
CA PHE A 190 -3.96 -4.69 -12.34
C PHE A 190 -4.57 -3.45 -13.02
N LEU A 191 -5.74 -3.00 -12.56
CA LEU A 191 -6.43 -1.84 -13.11
C LEU A 191 -5.64 -0.55 -12.86
N ALA A 192 -5.03 -0.41 -11.67
CA ALA A 192 -4.15 0.71 -11.35
C ALA A 192 -2.94 0.77 -12.29
N LEU A 193 -2.27 -0.36 -12.55
CA LEU A 193 -1.19 -0.44 -13.54
C LEU A 193 -1.65 -0.04 -14.94
N LYS A 194 -2.80 -0.57 -15.39
CA LYS A 194 -3.37 -0.22 -16.70
C LYS A 194 -3.58 1.28 -16.84
N GLN A 195 -4.16 1.92 -15.84
CA GLN A 195 -4.46 3.34 -15.87
C GLN A 195 -3.21 4.20 -15.69
N ALA A 196 -2.27 3.76 -14.84
CA ALA A 196 -1.04 4.51 -14.54
C ALA A 196 -0.19 4.83 -15.77
N ARG A 197 -0.28 4.02 -16.83
CA ARG A 197 0.46 4.23 -18.08
C ARG A 197 0.29 5.65 -18.62
N ASP A 198 -0.92 6.20 -18.54
CA ASP A 198 -1.24 7.53 -19.07
C ASP A 198 -0.79 8.66 -18.14
N PHE A 199 -0.36 8.34 -16.93
CA PHE A 199 0.05 9.29 -15.90
C PHE A 199 1.54 9.24 -15.56
N LEU A 200 2.30 8.31 -16.13
CA LEU A 200 3.74 8.22 -15.88
C LEU A 200 4.52 9.24 -16.71
N ALA A 201 5.50 9.87 -16.09
CA ALA A 201 6.55 10.61 -16.78
C ALA A 201 7.45 9.64 -17.57
N PRO A 202 8.19 10.13 -18.58
CA PRO A 202 9.21 9.32 -19.26
C PRO A 202 10.20 8.73 -18.24
N GLY A 203 10.33 7.40 -18.21
CA GLY A 203 11.16 6.68 -17.23
C GLY A 203 10.53 6.47 -15.86
N GLY A 204 9.33 7.00 -15.63
CA GLY A 204 8.58 6.81 -14.40
C GLY A 204 8.20 5.36 -14.13
N ALA A 205 7.78 5.09 -12.90
CA ALA A 205 7.41 3.75 -12.46
C ALA A 205 6.16 3.76 -11.55
N VAL A 206 5.48 2.62 -11.48
CA VAL A 206 4.51 2.32 -10.43
C VAL A 206 5.19 1.52 -9.35
N LEU A 207 4.92 1.85 -8.09
CA LEU A 207 5.36 1.11 -6.92
C LEU A 207 4.13 0.57 -6.18
N SER A 208 3.85 -0.70 -6.41
CA SER A 208 2.72 -1.40 -5.80
C SER A 208 3.12 -2.04 -4.48
N MET A 209 2.38 -1.75 -3.40
CA MET A 209 2.53 -2.45 -2.12
C MET A 209 1.60 -3.65 -2.09
N LEU A 210 2.18 -4.83 -2.15
CA LEU A 210 1.43 -6.07 -2.30
C LEU A 210 1.62 -6.97 -1.08
N GLY A 211 0.52 -7.46 -0.53
CA GLY A 211 0.61 -8.54 0.43
C GLY A 211 1.06 -9.83 -0.26
N GLY A 212 2.21 -10.36 0.11
CA GLY A 212 2.75 -11.61 -0.43
C GLY A 212 1.95 -12.84 0.03
N ARG A 213 0.63 -12.77 -0.16
CA ARG A 213 -0.32 -13.85 0.17
C ARG A 213 -0.56 -14.79 -1.01
N VAL A 214 0.10 -14.53 -2.13
CA VAL A 214 0.08 -15.34 -3.35
C VAL A 214 1.52 -15.60 -3.80
N PRO A 215 1.78 -16.60 -4.68
CA PRO A 215 3.13 -16.82 -5.22
C PRO A 215 3.70 -15.56 -5.88
N LEU A 216 4.98 -15.30 -5.68
CA LEU A 216 5.65 -14.11 -6.20
C LEU A 216 5.52 -13.95 -7.72
N ASP A 217 5.52 -15.06 -8.47
CA ASP A 217 5.35 -15.06 -9.92
C ASP A 217 4.00 -14.47 -10.36
N ALA A 218 2.95 -14.54 -9.51
CA ALA A 218 1.65 -13.94 -9.82
C ALA A 218 1.74 -12.42 -10.00
N PHE A 219 2.62 -11.75 -9.24
CA PHE A 219 2.82 -10.31 -9.36
C PHE A 219 3.51 -9.93 -10.67
N HIS A 220 4.51 -10.71 -11.10
CA HIS A 220 5.17 -10.51 -12.39
C HIS A 220 4.22 -10.75 -13.56
N GLN A 221 3.43 -11.81 -13.50
CA GLN A 221 2.41 -12.13 -14.51
C GLN A 221 1.34 -11.03 -14.60
N MET A 222 0.86 -10.51 -13.46
CA MET A 222 -0.07 -9.38 -13.41
C MET A 222 0.51 -8.15 -14.09
N ALA A 223 1.74 -7.76 -13.73
CA ALA A 223 2.40 -6.59 -14.32
C ALA A 223 2.60 -6.76 -15.83
N GLN A 224 3.05 -7.93 -16.28
CA GLN A 224 3.22 -8.25 -17.70
C GLN A 224 1.89 -8.17 -18.46
N ALA A 225 0.81 -8.72 -17.91
CA ALA A 225 -0.53 -8.65 -18.50
C ALA A 225 -1.06 -7.21 -18.58
N ALA A 226 -0.62 -6.32 -17.67
CA ALA A 226 -0.93 -4.90 -17.71
C ALA A 226 -0.03 -4.11 -18.69
N GLY A 227 0.99 -4.73 -19.30
CA GLY A 227 1.94 -4.10 -20.24
C GLY A 227 3.14 -3.46 -19.55
N PHE A 228 3.58 -4.04 -18.42
CA PHE A 228 4.73 -3.56 -17.65
C PHE A 228 5.77 -4.67 -17.47
N ARG A 229 7.04 -4.28 -17.46
CA ARG A 229 8.10 -5.07 -16.84
C ARG A 229 8.14 -4.75 -15.34
N SER A 230 8.43 -5.73 -14.50
CA SER A 230 8.44 -5.54 -13.05
C SER A 230 9.64 -6.19 -12.39
N GLU A 231 10.00 -5.64 -11.24
CA GLU A 231 11.01 -6.18 -10.33
C GLU A 231 10.46 -6.16 -8.90
N ILE A 232 10.79 -7.16 -8.09
CA ILE A 232 10.57 -7.10 -6.65
C ILE A 232 11.64 -6.17 -6.10
N TYR A 233 11.23 -4.96 -5.73
CA TYR A 233 12.15 -3.91 -5.31
C TYR A 233 12.61 -4.09 -3.87
N THR A 234 11.67 -4.47 -2.99
CA THR A 234 11.94 -4.96 -1.64
C THR A 234 11.01 -6.13 -1.31
N TYR A 235 11.52 -7.07 -0.54
CA TYR A 235 10.77 -8.19 0.00
C TYR A 235 10.98 -8.25 1.50
N SER A 236 9.91 -8.13 2.24
CA SER A 236 9.91 -8.05 3.69
C SER A 236 8.71 -8.82 4.26
N TRP A 237 8.42 -8.61 5.53
CA TRP A 237 7.24 -9.20 6.15
C TRP A 237 6.57 -8.19 7.07
N LYS A 238 5.30 -8.42 7.37
CA LYS A 238 4.54 -7.63 8.33
C LYS A 238 3.54 -8.48 9.11
N VAL A 239 3.14 -7.96 10.28
CA VAL A 239 2.03 -8.50 11.04
C VAL A 239 0.74 -8.24 10.28
N GLN A 240 -0.17 -9.22 10.24
CA GLN A 240 -1.47 -9.05 9.62
C GLN A 240 -2.32 -8.08 10.45
N ALA A 241 -2.52 -6.87 9.93
CA ALA A 241 -3.48 -5.92 10.50
C ALA A 241 -4.91 -6.43 10.25
N ASP A 242 -5.83 -6.08 11.15
CA ASP A 242 -7.23 -6.52 11.10
C ASP A 242 -7.36 -8.02 10.81
N ALA A 243 -6.60 -8.84 11.59
CA ALA A 243 -6.30 -10.22 11.28
C ALA A 243 -7.56 -11.09 11.10
N GLU A 244 -8.58 -10.94 11.95
CA GLU A 244 -9.80 -11.75 11.87
C GLU A 244 -10.58 -11.47 10.58
N PRO A 245 -11.03 -10.24 10.26
CA PRO A 245 -11.79 -10.00 9.05
C PRO A 245 -10.98 -10.28 7.77
N MET A 246 -9.68 -9.98 7.76
CA MET A 246 -8.84 -10.23 6.59
C MET A 246 -8.62 -11.71 6.30
N THR A 247 -8.33 -12.52 7.32
CA THR A 247 -8.15 -13.97 7.13
C THR A 247 -9.46 -14.68 6.84
N ARG A 248 -10.58 -14.24 7.43
CA ARG A 248 -11.91 -14.72 7.11
C ARG A 248 -12.23 -14.50 5.63
N GLY A 249 -12.05 -13.24 5.14
CA GLY A 249 -12.29 -12.91 3.73
C GLY A 249 -11.46 -13.76 2.78
N HIS A 250 -10.16 -13.95 3.03
CA HIS A 250 -9.32 -14.82 2.22
C HIS A 250 -9.74 -16.30 2.30
N ALA A 251 -10.16 -16.79 3.49
CA ALA A 251 -10.64 -18.16 3.64
C ALA A 251 -11.96 -18.39 2.88
N GLU A 252 -12.84 -17.41 2.82
CA GLU A 252 -14.06 -17.44 2.01
C GLU A 252 -13.73 -17.51 0.52
N GLN A 253 -12.81 -16.69 0.05
CA GLN A 253 -12.34 -16.72 -1.34
C GLN A 253 -11.64 -18.03 -1.68
N GLN A 254 -10.83 -18.59 -0.77
CA GLN A 254 -10.16 -19.87 -0.99
C GLN A 254 -11.18 -21.02 -1.12
N ARG A 255 -12.24 -21.03 -0.31
CA ARG A 255 -13.35 -22.00 -0.46
C ARG A 255 -14.12 -21.84 -1.77
N ALA A 256 -14.14 -20.63 -2.33
CA ALA A 256 -14.70 -20.35 -3.65
C ALA A 256 -13.75 -20.72 -4.82
N GLY A 257 -12.56 -21.26 -4.54
CA GLY A 257 -11.59 -21.72 -5.53
C GLY A 257 -10.58 -20.68 -6.00
N TYR A 258 -10.45 -19.57 -5.25
CA TYR A 258 -9.40 -18.55 -5.47
C TYR A 258 -8.11 -18.92 -4.72
N GLY A 259 -7.03 -18.25 -5.00
CA GLY A 259 -5.72 -18.51 -4.38
C GLY A 259 -4.88 -19.52 -5.16
N PRO A 260 -3.94 -20.23 -4.49
CA PRO A 260 -3.77 -20.38 -3.04
C PRO A 260 -3.29 -19.10 -2.33
N PHE A 261 -3.67 -18.95 -1.03
CA PHE A 261 -3.22 -17.82 -0.21
C PHE A 261 -2.25 -18.28 0.89
N HIS A 262 -1.28 -17.43 1.20
CA HIS A 262 -0.14 -17.74 2.05
C HIS A 262 -0.09 -16.81 3.26
N PHE A 263 -0.08 -17.40 4.44
CA PHE A 263 0.16 -16.74 5.71
C PHE A 263 1.23 -17.51 6.49
N TYR A 264 1.79 -16.91 7.53
CA TYR A 264 2.87 -17.52 8.28
C TYR A 264 2.79 -17.17 9.77
N PRO A 265 3.26 -18.08 10.67
CA PRO A 265 3.52 -17.73 12.05
C PRO A 265 4.57 -16.60 12.12
N ILE A 266 4.36 -15.63 13.02
CA ILE A 266 5.27 -14.48 13.17
C ILE A 266 6.71 -14.92 13.47
N LYS A 267 6.87 -15.92 14.36
CA LYS A 267 8.20 -16.45 14.71
C LYS A 267 8.97 -16.90 13.47
N ARG A 268 8.30 -17.57 12.54
CA ARG A 268 8.95 -18.07 11.33
C ARG A 268 9.37 -16.93 10.39
N LEU A 269 8.53 -15.90 10.26
CA LEU A 269 8.90 -14.70 9.51
C LEU A 269 10.12 -14.01 10.13
N GLN A 270 10.14 -13.85 11.44
CA GLN A 270 11.29 -13.27 12.16
C GLN A 270 12.59 -14.05 11.91
N GLU A 271 12.53 -15.38 11.95
CA GLU A 271 13.70 -16.25 11.73
C GLU A 271 14.23 -16.12 10.29
N VAL A 272 13.35 -16.23 9.29
CA VAL A 272 13.75 -16.21 7.86
C VAL A 272 14.26 -14.84 7.42
N PHE A 273 13.66 -13.76 7.94
CA PHE A 273 14.09 -12.41 7.60
C PHE A 273 15.17 -11.84 8.54
N ALA A 274 15.63 -12.62 9.53
CA ALA A 274 16.70 -12.17 10.42
C ALA A 274 17.99 -11.86 9.64
N GLY A 275 18.49 -10.64 9.79
CA GLY A 275 19.73 -10.20 9.14
C GLY A 275 19.64 -9.99 7.62
N ILE A 276 18.44 -10.04 7.03
CA ILE A 276 18.26 -9.71 5.61
C ILE A 276 18.37 -8.20 5.42
N ASP A 277 19.38 -7.77 4.64
CA ASP A 277 19.43 -6.38 4.18
C ASP A 277 18.29 -6.09 3.20
N LEU A 278 17.42 -5.18 3.58
CA LEU A 278 16.27 -4.81 2.76
C LEU A 278 16.66 -4.31 1.37
N ALA A 279 17.82 -3.68 1.23
CA ALA A 279 18.31 -3.18 -0.07
C ALA A 279 18.57 -4.29 -1.09
N HIS A 280 18.82 -5.51 -0.63
CA HIS A 280 19.06 -6.70 -1.44
C HIS A 280 17.95 -7.76 -1.31
N SER A 281 16.92 -7.47 -0.53
CA SER A 281 15.85 -8.44 -0.23
C SER A 281 15.03 -8.83 -1.46
N GLY A 282 14.85 -7.90 -2.41
CA GLY A 282 14.14 -8.17 -3.66
C GLY A 282 14.85 -9.20 -4.53
N GLU A 283 16.17 -9.15 -4.61
CA GLU A 283 16.99 -10.11 -5.35
C GLU A 283 16.93 -11.52 -4.76
N ARG A 284 16.68 -11.62 -3.46
CA ARG A 284 16.55 -12.88 -2.71
C ARG A 284 15.10 -13.33 -2.50
N ALA A 285 14.12 -12.65 -3.09
CA ALA A 285 12.71 -12.87 -2.78
C ALA A 285 12.28 -14.32 -2.99
N HIS A 286 12.65 -14.95 -4.11
CA HIS A 286 12.29 -16.35 -4.37
C HIS A 286 13.02 -17.35 -3.44
N GLU A 287 14.26 -17.06 -3.04
CA GLU A 287 14.98 -17.85 -2.02
C GLU A 287 14.25 -17.81 -0.68
N LEU A 288 13.85 -16.60 -0.25
CA LEU A 288 13.13 -16.40 1.00
C LEU A 288 11.71 -17.00 0.96
N GLU A 289 11.02 -16.90 -0.17
CA GLU A 289 9.71 -17.55 -0.39
C GLU A 289 9.84 -19.07 -0.26
N ALA A 290 10.87 -19.66 -0.86
CA ALA A 290 11.15 -21.10 -0.77
C ALA A 290 11.49 -21.54 0.68
N ALA A 291 12.25 -20.73 1.41
CA ALA A 291 12.56 -20.97 2.82
C ALA A 291 11.33 -20.93 3.74
N LEU A 292 10.32 -20.15 3.38
CA LEU A 292 9.05 -20.04 4.11
C LEU A 292 8.05 -21.16 3.75
N ALA A 293 8.21 -21.82 2.61
CA ALA A 293 7.23 -22.76 2.08
C ALA A 293 6.81 -23.90 3.05
N PRO A 294 7.72 -24.48 3.85
CA PRO A 294 7.34 -25.55 4.81
C PRO A 294 6.38 -25.10 5.92
N ASP A 295 6.39 -23.82 6.29
CA ASP A 295 5.62 -23.27 7.40
C ASP A 295 4.40 -22.44 6.94
N ARG A 296 4.04 -22.61 5.68
CA ARG A 296 2.92 -21.92 5.06
C ARG A 296 1.60 -22.36 5.65
N LEU A 297 0.79 -21.40 6.08
CA LEU A 297 -0.61 -21.60 6.41
C LEU A 297 -1.45 -21.16 5.21
N ASP A 298 -2.40 -21.96 4.78
CA ASP A 298 -3.44 -21.50 3.87
C ASP A 298 -4.41 -20.56 4.59
N ALA A 299 -5.32 -19.91 3.86
CA ALA A 299 -6.20 -18.93 4.47
C ALA A 299 -7.13 -19.53 5.54
N THR A 300 -7.55 -20.77 5.37
CA THR A 300 -8.42 -21.46 6.35
C THR A 300 -7.66 -21.77 7.64
N ALA A 301 -6.44 -22.29 7.52
CA ALA A 301 -5.57 -22.55 8.67
C ALA A 301 -5.16 -21.25 9.38
N ALA A 302 -4.86 -20.20 8.62
CA ALA A 302 -4.54 -18.88 9.15
C ALA A 302 -5.72 -18.27 9.94
N HIS A 303 -6.94 -18.34 9.39
CA HIS A 303 -8.13 -17.87 10.11
C HIS A 303 -8.37 -18.65 11.39
N ALA A 304 -8.23 -19.99 11.36
CA ALA A 304 -8.35 -20.82 12.56
C ALA A 304 -7.27 -20.46 13.61
N ALA A 305 -6.04 -20.16 13.21
CA ALA A 305 -4.97 -19.70 14.11
C ALA A 305 -5.33 -18.38 14.78
N VAL A 306 -5.84 -17.40 14.02
CA VAL A 306 -6.30 -16.10 14.55
C VAL A 306 -7.43 -16.29 15.57
N LEU A 307 -8.39 -17.17 15.32
CA LEU A 307 -9.49 -17.46 16.26
C LEU A 307 -8.99 -18.10 17.58
N ARG A 308 -7.82 -18.77 17.57
CA ARG A 308 -7.15 -19.25 18.78
C ARG A 308 -6.32 -18.18 19.50
N GLY A 309 -6.27 -16.94 18.98
CA GLY A 309 -5.47 -15.85 19.53
C GLY A 309 -4.01 -15.83 19.07
N GLU A 310 -3.64 -16.63 18.06
CA GLU A 310 -2.29 -16.64 17.51
C GLU A 310 -2.04 -15.43 16.61
N LYS A 311 -0.85 -14.83 16.73
CA LYS A 311 -0.43 -13.78 15.82
C LYS A 311 0.14 -14.37 14.54
N ILE A 312 -0.40 -13.96 13.42
CA ILE A 312 0.07 -14.34 12.09
C ILE A 312 0.56 -13.13 11.32
N GLY A 313 1.33 -13.38 10.29
CA GLY A 313 1.78 -12.37 9.34
C GLY A 313 1.79 -12.90 7.91
N HIS A 314 2.24 -12.06 7.04
CA HIS A 314 2.46 -12.38 5.64
C HIS A 314 3.72 -11.67 5.15
N THR A 315 4.26 -12.10 4.02
CA THR A 315 5.31 -11.34 3.36
C THR A 315 4.73 -10.09 2.70
N ALA A 316 5.56 -9.08 2.52
CA ALA A 316 5.21 -7.82 1.89
C ALA A 316 6.17 -7.53 0.73
N VAL A 317 5.61 -7.21 -0.41
CA VAL A 317 6.33 -6.93 -1.66
C VAL A 317 6.15 -5.48 -2.04
N ALA A 318 7.23 -4.75 -2.25
CA ALA A 318 7.20 -3.54 -3.04
C ALA A 318 7.57 -3.92 -4.48
N LEU A 319 6.57 -3.97 -5.36
CA LEU A 319 6.76 -4.28 -6.77
C LEU A 319 6.96 -2.99 -7.56
N ARG A 320 8.12 -2.82 -8.18
CA ARG A 320 8.37 -1.69 -9.09
C ARG A 320 8.08 -2.11 -10.52
N SER A 321 7.16 -1.41 -11.17
CA SER A 321 6.70 -1.69 -12.52
C SER A 321 6.94 -0.52 -13.45
N GLN A 322 7.52 -0.76 -14.63
CA GLN A 322 7.75 0.23 -15.67
C GLN A 322 7.09 -0.21 -16.99
N PRO A 323 6.51 0.71 -17.77
CA PRO A 323 5.96 0.38 -19.09
C PRO A 323 6.96 -0.39 -19.97
N LEU A 324 6.45 -1.36 -20.74
CA LEU A 324 7.21 -2.11 -21.74
C LEU A 324 7.56 -1.24 -22.94
#